data_e5081e9803db67bcb6d2d03c244e2c74
#
_entry.id   e5081e9803db67bcb6d2d03c244e2c74
#
_cell.length_a   1.000
_cell.length_b   1.000
_cell.length_c   1.000
_cell.angle_alpha   90.00
_cell.angle_beta   90.00
_cell.angle_gamma   90.00
#
_symmetry.space_group_name_H-M   'P 1'
#
loop_
_entity.id
_entity.type
_entity.pdbx_description
1 polymer ?
#
loop_
_entity_poly.entity_id
_entity_poly.type
_entity_poly.pdbx_seq_one_letter_code
_entity_poly.pdbx_strand_id
1 'polypeptide(L)'
;MYWLSRVSLIHDVRSLETFDRVFDVVFDGGALPIGRNARKGGKTQPPTMDEAQIKLASRNQVASGSGGVPWSSTPSAAPEESEAPEDSAIELPELLPSELAAIADQSFDQLSDSELAQIGEWLDRARISWPTRPARRSRRLRHGSELDQRRTLALARRTGGDPIRLAWKEPVQRPRKVVMLADVSGSMQTFARPYMHVMRALTSQVQAEVFAFATDLTRVTPALREQRPEDAIDAASELVDDRFSGTKIATSLRTLISNPTWSTSVRGAVVLLTSDGWDTDEPEELAHVMERLERLSHRIVWVNPRASATGFEPLVGGMAAALPHCAAMLSGHSLSAMREVILELGRPN
;
A
#
# COMPACT_ATOMS: atom_id res chain seq x y z
N MET A 1 18.97 19.97 33.85
CA MET A 1 19.47 19.78 32.46
C MET A 1 19.02 18.45 31.87
N TYR A 2 19.18 17.32 32.56
CA TYR A 2 18.79 15.97 32.11
C TYR A 2 17.35 15.90 31.53
N TRP A 3 16.33 16.33 32.30
CA TRP A 3 14.95 16.25 31.85
C TRP A 3 14.62 17.10 30.62
N LEU A 4 15.26 18.28 30.49
CA LEU A 4 15.07 19.14 29.33
C LEU A 4 15.70 18.50 28.07
N SER A 5 16.92 17.96 28.21
CA SER A 5 17.59 17.26 27.10
C SER A 5 16.83 16.00 26.69
N ARG A 6 16.33 15.24 27.67
CA ARG A 6 15.55 14.02 27.43
C ARG A 6 14.27 14.31 26.65
N VAL A 7 13.51 15.35 27.02
CA VAL A 7 12.28 15.75 26.33
C VAL A 7 12.56 16.38 24.97
N SER A 8 13.72 17.00 24.79
CA SER A 8 14.08 17.67 23.52
C SER A 8 14.65 16.71 22.48
N LEU A 9 15.36 15.67 22.91
CA LEU A 9 16.12 14.79 22.03
C LEU A 9 15.46 13.42 21.78
N ILE A 10 14.55 12.99 22.67
CA ILE A 10 13.90 11.70 22.55
C ILE A 10 12.48 11.86 21.99
N HIS A 11 12.23 11.17 20.88
CA HIS A 11 10.93 11.15 20.20
C HIS A 11 10.19 9.82 20.40
N ASP A 12 10.92 8.74 20.75
CA ASP A 12 10.43 7.38 20.93
C ASP A 12 10.90 6.82 22.27
N VAL A 13 10.03 6.11 22.97
CA VAL A 13 10.32 5.43 24.24
C VAL A 13 11.48 4.43 24.12
N ARG A 14 11.63 3.79 22.96
CA ARG A 14 12.73 2.86 22.69
C ARG A 14 14.12 3.50 22.73
N SER A 15 14.20 4.80 22.55
CA SER A 15 15.45 5.57 22.58
C SER A 15 15.84 6.04 23.97
N LEU A 16 15.00 5.84 24.98
CA LEU A 16 15.23 6.28 26.36
C LEU A 16 16.50 5.70 26.95
N GLU A 17 16.65 4.39 26.86
CA GLU A 17 17.82 3.68 27.43
C GLU A 17 19.14 4.11 26.75
N THR A 18 19.09 4.34 25.43
CA THR A 18 20.25 4.84 24.69
C THR A 18 20.60 6.28 25.10
N PHE A 19 19.58 7.11 25.27
CA PHE A 19 19.79 8.49 25.72
C PHE A 19 20.38 8.53 27.13
N ASP A 20 19.80 7.78 28.08
CA ASP A 20 20.26 7.77 29.47
C ASP A 20 21.74 7.34 29.51
N ARG A 21 22.11 6.32 28.78
CA ARG A 21 23.50 5.85 28.65
C ARG A 21 24.45 6.91 28.06
N VAL A 22 24.01 7.62 27.03
CA VAL A 22 24.81 8.68 26.40
C VAL A 22 24.89 9.89 27.32
N PHE A 23 23.82 10.23 28.00
CA PHE A 23 23.78 11.36 28.92
C PHE A 23 24.71 11.16 30.09
N ASP A 24 24.71 9.97 30.72
CA ASP A 24 25.60 9.61 31.82
C ASP A 24 27.08 9.69 31.40
N VAL A 25 27.41 9.29 30.17
CA VAL A 25 28.76 9.39 29.65
C VAL A 25 29.21 10.83 29.43
N VAL A 26 28.31 11.66 28.90
CA VAL A 26 28.66 13.06 28.55
C VAL A 26 28.70 13.96 29.79
N PHE A 27 27.85 13.72 30.79
CA PHE A 27 27.67 14.63 31.92
C PHE A 27 28.21 14.06 33.25
N ASP A 28 28.20 12.73 33.42
CA ASP A 28 28.66 12.07 34.66
C ASP A 28 29.99 11.33 34.50
N GLY A 29 30.68 11.49 33.33
CA GLY A 29 32.03 10.98 33.11
C GLY A 29 32.11 9.45 32.90
N GLY A 30 31.02 8.79 32.57
CA GLY A 30 30.99 7.37 32.20
C GLY A 30 31.75 7.09 30.88
N ALA A 31 32.32 5.89 30.73
CA ALA A 31 32.98 5.48 29.49
C ALA A 31 31.99 4.79 28.55
N LEU A 32 31.85 5.26 27.32
CA LEU A 32 31.10 4.54 26.29
C LEU A 32 31.82 3.26 25.90
N PRO A 33 31.17 2.09 25.92
CA PRO A 33 31.75 0.91 25.30
C PRO A 33 31.83 1.15 23.79
N ILE A 34 33.02 1.45 23.28
CA ILE A 34 33.24 1.65 21.85
C ILE A 34 32.98 0.32 21.14
N GLY A 35 31.85 0.18 20.49
CA GLY A 35 31.57 -0.98 19.65
C GLY A 35 32.62 -1.09 18.55
N ARG A 36 33.11 -2.31 18.27
CA ARG A 36 34.17 -2.63 17.31
C ARG A 36 33.97 -2.12 15.86
N ASN A 37 32.94 -1.38 15.57
CA ASN A 37 32.57 -0.89 14.22
C ASN A 37 32.88 0.59 13.98
N ALA A 38 33.46 1.31 14.94
CA ALA A 38 33.93 2.69 14.71
C ALA A 38 35.35 2.70 14.17
N ARG A 39 35.54 2.26 12.93
CA ARG A 39 36.81 2.50 12.20
C ARG A 39 36.62 3.68 11.25
N LYS A 40 37.48 4.70 11.45
CA LYS A 40 37.75 5.81 10.54
C LYS A 40 37.95 5.32 9.10
N GLY A 41 37.45 6.12 8.16
CA GLY A 41 37.58 5.90 6.72
C GLY A 41 39.02 5.59 6.29
N GLY A 42 39.22 4.41 5.79
CA GLY A 42 40.34 3.95 5.02
C GLY A 42 39.79 3.11 3.88
N LYS A 43 40.23 3.40 2.68
CA LYS A 43 39.87 2.68 1.45
C LYS A 43 40.07 1.19 1.67
N THR A 44 38.99 0.41 1.63
CA THR A 44 39.06 -1.06 1.67
C THR A 44 38.52 -1.58 0.34
N GLN A 45 39.35 -2.38 -0.32
CA GLN A 45 38.98 -3.19 -1.48
C GLN A 45 37.86 -4.16 -1.14
N PRO A 46 36.99 -4.53 -2.09
CA PRO A 46 35.94 -5.52 -1.86
C PRO A 46 36.57 -6.90 -1.54
N PRO A 47 35.95 -7.68 -0.64
CA PRO A 47 36.44 -9.01 -0.29
C PRO A 47 36.30 -9.98 -1.48
N THR A 48 37.30 -10.82 -1.67
CA THR A 48 37.33 -11.87 -2.70
C THR A 48 36.34 -13.00 -2.36
N MET A 49 35.84 -13.70 -3.36
CA MET A 49 34.77 -14.71 -3.27
C MET A 49 35.04 -15.86 -2.27
N ASP A 50 36.29 -16.12 -1.89
CA ASP A 50 36.62 -17.23 -0.99
C ASP A 50 36.30 -16.96 0.49
N GLU A 51 36.26 -15.70 0.93
CA GLU A 51 35.92 -15.37 2.31
C GLU A 51 34.41 -15.45 2.63
N ALA A 52 33.55 -15.42 1.60
CA ALA A 52 32.10 -15.55 1.77
C ALA A 52 31.68 -17.01 2.02
N GLN A 53 32.41 -17.99 1.49
CA GLN A 53 32.10 -19.40 1.69
C GLN A 53 32.50 -19.94 3.07
N ILE A 54 33.52 -19.38 3.67
CA ILE A 54 34.00 -19.78 5.01
C ILE A 54 33.03 -19.34 6.12
N LYS A 55 32.29 -18.23 5.94
CA LYS A 55 31.27 -17.77 6.90
C LYS A 55 29.98 -18.56 6.87
N LEU A 56 29.66 -19.24 5.76
CA LEU A 56 28.46 -20.09 5.64
C LEU A 56 28.68 -21.48 6.24
N ALA A 57 29.91 -21.99 6.24
CA ALA A 57 30.25 -23.31 6.80
C ALA A 57 30.29 -23.32 8.34
N SER A 58 30.53 -22.17 8.99
CA SER A 58 30.65 -22.08 10.46
C SER A 58 29.30 -22.01 11.19
N ARG A 59 28.19 -21.96 10.49
CA ARG A 59 26.86 -21.77 11.09
C ARG A 59 26.07 -23.06 11.29
N ASN A 60 26.60 -24.20 10.84
CA ASN A 60 25.87 -25.49 10.88
C ASN A 60 26.46 -26.57 11.82
N GLN A 61 27.40 -26.21 12.70
CA GLN A 61 27.88 -27.17 13.70
C GLN A 61 27.98 -26.47 15.06
N VAL A 62 26.96 -26.54 15.88
CA VAL A 62 27.00 -26.78 17.31
C VAL A 62 25.59 -27.15 17.78
N ALA A 63 25.35 -28.43 17.88
CA ALA A 63 24.34 -28.96 18.78
C ALA A 63 24.81 -30.35 19.20
N SER A 64 25.44 -30.48 20.34
CA SER A 64 25.43 -31.65 21.22
C SER A 64 26.52 -31.50 22.27
N GLY A 65 26.14 -31.47 23.54
CA GLY A 65 27.11 -31.54 24.64
C GLY A 65 26.51 -31.08 25.98
N SER A 66 26.02 -32.04 26.73
CA SER A 66 25.53 -32.00 28.10
C SER A 66 26.49 -31.39 29.11
N GLY A 67 25.95 -30.69 30.13
CA GLY A 67 26.66 -30.33 31.33
C GLY A 67 25.89 -29.36 32.20
N GLY A 68 25.13 -29.85 33.17
CA GLY A 68 24.29 -29.04 34.04
C GLY A 68 25.05 -28.33 35.14
N VAL A 69 24.49 -27.22 35.61
CA VAL A 69 24.55 -26.69 36.98
C VAL A 69 23.22 -26.07 37.36
N PRO A 70 22.74 -26.31 38.57
CA PRO A 70 21.38 -25.90 38.97
C PRO A 70 21.44 -24.57 39.71
N TRP A 71 20.74 -23.52 39.14
CA TRP A 71 20.38 -22.33 39.93
C TRP A 71 18.98 -21.86 39.62
N SER A 72 18.16 -22.04 40.64
CA SER A 72 16.95 -21.29 41.00
C SER A 72 16.03 -20.79 39.86
N SER A 73 14.90 -21.47 39.82
CA SER A 73 13.65 -21.02 39.25
C SER A 73 13.21 -19.67 39.82
N THR A 74 13.43 -18.61 39.06
CA THR A 74 12.50 -17.50 39.07
C THR A 74 11.52 -17.76 37.93
N PRO A 75 10.19 -17.63 38.14
CA PRO A 75 9.26 -17.68 37.04
C PRO A 75 9.58 -16.50 36.13
N SER A 76 10.21 -16.77 35.00
CA SER A 76 10.25 -15.86 33.90
C SER A 76 8.80 -15.66 33.47
N ALA A 77 8.24 -14.50 33.82
CA ALA A 77 7.09 -14.01 33.08
C ALA A 77 7.57 -13.98 31.63
N ALA A 78 6.95 -14.84 30.81
CA ALA A 78 7.10 -14.74 29.37
C ALA A 78 6.85 -13.27 29.03
N PRO A 79 7.69 -12.63 28.21
CA PRO A 79 7.29 -11.37 27.65
C PRO A 79 5.98 -11.67 26.94
N GLU A 80 4.90 -11.02 27.37
CA GLU A 80 3.72 -10.88 26.54
C GLU A 80 4.28 -10.39 25.21
N GLU A 81 4.17 -11.24 24.19
CA GLU A 81 4.41 -10.83 22.82
C GLU A 81 3.52 -9.61 22.63
N SER A 82 4.14 -8.46 22.66
CA SER A 82 3.54 -7.24 22.20
C SER A 82 3.20 -7.54 20.75
N GLU A 83 1.94 -7.89 20.52
CA GLU A 83 1.35 -7.94 19.20
C GLU A 83 1.76 -6.62 18.53
N ALA A 84 2.72 -6.70 17.63
CA ALA A 84 2.96 -5.65 16.66
C ALA A 84 1.58 -5.38 16.06
N PRO A 85 1.17 -4.11 15.84
CA PRO A 85 -0.10 -3.84 15.19
C PRO A 85 -0.07 -4.67 13.91
N GLU A 86 -0.96 -5.67 13.85
CA GLU A 86 -1.16 -6.48 12.67
C GLU A 86 -1.34 -5.48 11.53
N ASP A 87 -0.37 -5.47 10.61
CA ASP A 87 -0.46 -4.74 9.36
C ASP A 87 -1.80 -5.15 8.76
N SER A 88 -2.67 -4.17 8.57
CA SER A 88 -4.06 -4.36 8.19
C SER A 88 -4.12 -5.15 6.89
N ALA A 89 -4.08 -6.46 7.01
CA ALA A 89 -4.38 -7.36 5.91
C ALA A 89 -5.81 -7.05 5.45
N ILE A 90 -6.03 -6.97 4.17
CA ILE A 90 -7.37 -6.81 3.63
C ILE A 90 -8.14 -8.07 3.99
N GLU A 91 -9.05 -7.96 4.93
CA GLU A 91 -10.02 -9.02 5.22
C GLU A 91 -11.15 -8.92 4.18
N LEU A 92 -11.02 -9.66 3.11
CA LEU A 92 -12.16 -10.02 2.29
C LEU A 92 -12.93 -11.12 3.02
N PRO A 93 -14.28 -11.14 2.96
CA PRO A 93 -15.04 -12.25 3.49
C PRO A 93 -14.49 -13.56 2.93
N GLU A 94 -14.00 -14.45 3.79
CA GLU A 94 -13.40 -15.74 3.37
C GLU A 94 -14.42 -16.64 2.67
N LEU A 95 -15.72 -16.42 2.93
CA LEU A 95 -16.82 -17.21 2.39
C LEU A 95 -17.57 -16.41 1.33
N LEU A 96 -17.36 -16.77 0.08
CA LEU A 96 -18.29 -16.42 -1.00
C LEU A 96 -19.60 -17.18 -0.79
N PRO A 97 -20.78 -16.55 -1.00
CA PRO A 97 -22.03 -17.28 -1.12
C PRO A 97 -21.86 -18.43 -2.13
N SER A 98 -22.49 -19.57 -1.87
CA SER A 98 -22.33 -20.79 -2.70
C SER A 98 -22.57 -20.54 -4.18
N GLU A 99 -23.52 -19.67 -4.51
CA GLU A 99 -23.84 -19.28 -5.89
C GLU A 99 -22.68 -18.52 -6.54
N LEU A 100 -22.06 -17.58 -5.83
CA LEU A 100 -20.89 -16.86 -6.33
C LEU A 100 -19.62 -17.70 -6.34
N ALA A 101 -19.48 -18.65 -5.43
CA ALA A 101 -18.36 -19.59 -5.43
C ALA A 101 -18.34 -20.46 -6.69
N ALA A 102 -19.51 -20.81 -7.22
CA ALA A 102 -19.61 -21.60 -8.45
C ALA A 102 -19.12 -20.86 -9.71
N ILE A 103 -19.21 -19.55 -9.75
CA ILE A 103 -18.83 -18.70 -10.89
C ILE A 103 -17.56 -17.87 -10.64
N ALA A 104 -16.95 -18.00 -9.46
CA ALA A 104 -15.85 -17.14 -9.05
C ALA A 104 -14.60 -17.22 -9.95
N ASP A 105 -14.35 -18.40 -10.52
CA ASP A 105 -13.22 -18.65 -11.41
C ASP A 105 -13.59 -18.49 -12.91
N GLN A 106 -14.87 -18.30 -13.21
CA GLN A 106 -15.29 -18.05 -14.58
C GLN A 106 -14.85 -16.65 -15.02
N SER A 107 -14.42 -16.56 -16.28
CA SER A 107 -14.03 -15.28 -16.86
C SER A 107 -15.27 -14.40 -17.06
N PHE A 108 -15.14 -13.11 -16.78
CA PHE A 108 -16.24 -12.15 -16.85
C PHE A 108 -16.93 -12.09 -18.22
N ASP A 109 -16.23 -12.40 -19.30
CA ASP A 109 -16.78 -12.47 -20.65
C ASP A 109 -17.72 -13.67 -20.88
N GLN A 110 -17.75 -14.63 -19.96
CA GLN A 110 -18.59 -15.82 -19.99
C GLN A 110 -19.82 -15.69 -19.08
N LEU A 111 -19.88 -14.66 -18.26
CA LEU A 111 -20.96 -14.42 -17.30
C LEU A 111 -22.13 -13.70 -17.95
N SER A 112 -23.34 -14.07 -17.53
CA SER A 112 -24.56 -13.36 -17.89
C SER A 112 -24.69 -12.02 -17.12
N ASP A 113 -25.51 -11.09 -17.62
CA ASP A 113 -25.78 -9.82 -16.96
C ASP A 113 -26.34 -10.02 -15.54
N SER A 114 -27.15 -11.07 -15.31
CA SER A 114 -27.69 -11.39 -14.00
C SER A 114 -26.61 -11.86 -13.01
N GLU A 115 -25.63 -12.62 -13.45
CA GLU A 115 -24.50 -13.05 -12.63
C GLU A 115 -23.56 -11.89 -12.32
N LEU A 116 -23.33 -11.00 -13.29
CA LEU A 116 -22.56 -9.77 -13.09
C LEU A 116 -23.24 -8.85 -12.07
N ALA A 117 -24.55 -8.71 -12.12
CA ALA A 117 -25.31 -7.94 -11.15
C ALA A 117 -25.19 -8.53 -9.73
N GLN A 118 -25.25 -9.87 -9.58
CA GLN A 118 -25.03 -10.54 -8.29
C GLN A 118 -23.62 -10.29 -7.74
N ILE A 119 -22.60 -10.35 -8.59
CA ILE A 119 -21.21 -9.99 -8.22
C ILE A 119 -21.14 -8.53 -7.78
N GLY A 120 -21.78 -7.61 -8.51
CA GLY A 120 -21.86 -6.20 -8.15
C GLY A 120 -22.50 -5.95 -6.79
N GLU A 121 -23.63 -6.58 -6.51
CA GLU A 121 -24.30 -6.50 -5.21
C GLU A 121 -23.43 -7.06 -4.08
N TRP A 122 -22.73 -8.15 -4.32
CA TRP A 122 -21.83 -8.72 -3.34
C TRP A 122 -20.64 -7.78 -3.06
N LEU A 123 -20.03 -7.23 -4.10
CA LEU A 123 -18.94 -6.24 -3.98
C LEU A 123 -19.38 -5.00 -3.19
N ASP A 124 -20.60 -4.51 -3.40
CA ASP A 124 -21.14 -3.36 -2.67
C ASP A 124 -21.38 -3.66 -1.17
N ARG A 125 -21.67 -4.91 -0.82
CA ARG A 125 -21.86 -5.37 0.58
C ARG A 125 -20.59 -5.85 1.25
N ALA A 126 -19.59 -6.27 0.48
CA ALA A 126 -18.32 -6.77 1.00
C ALA A 126 -17.60 -5.66 1.77
N ARG A 127 -17.22 -5.92 3.03
CA ARG A 127 -16.41 -4.99 3.79
C ARG A 127 -14.95 -5.23 3.45
N ILE A 128 -14.37 -4.33 2.67
CA ILE A 128 -12.95 -4.37 2.32
C ILE A 128 -12.19 -3.58 3.39
N SER A 129 -11.35 -4.27 4.17
CA SER A 129 -10.39 -3.61 5.05
C SER A 129 -9.31 -2.97 4.20
N TRP A 130 -9.22 -1.65 4.23
CA TRP A 130 -8.34 -0.91 3.33
C TRP A 130 -7.04 -0.50 4.03
N PRO A 131 -5.88 -0.56 3.36
CA PRO A 131 -4.62 -0.15 3.95
C PRO A 131 -4.68 1.32 4.37
N THR A 132 -4.18 1.56 5.56
CA THR A 132 -4.11 2.91 6.13
C THR A 132 -2.72 3.49 5.98
N ARG A 133 -2.60 4.77 6.17
CA ARG A 133 -1.34 5.49 6.26
C ARG A 133 -1.36 6.45 7.44
N PRO A 134 -0.24 6.70 8.09
CA PRO A 134 -0.16 7.73 9.11
C PRO A 134 -0.42 9.10 8.48
N ALA A 135 -1.34 9.86 9.08
CA ALA A 135 -1.60 11.24 8.70
C ALA A 135 -0.59 12.17 9.41
N ARG A 136 -0.43 13.38 8.87
CA ARG A 136 0.36 14.44 9.55
C ARG A 136 -0.27 14.88 10.87
N ARG A 137 -1.57 14.64 11.06
CA ARG A 137 -2.27 14.94 12.31
C ARG A 137 -2.08 13.80 13.28
N SER A 138 -1.81 14.15 14.55
CA SER A 138 -1.72 13.19 15.63
C SER A 138 -2.91 13.35 16.57
N ARG A 139 -3.37 12.25 17.14
CA ARG A 139 -4.34 12.26 18.25
C ARG A 139 -3.61 12.15 19.58
N ARG A 140 -4.20 12.73 20.61
CA ARG A 140 -3.65 12.70 21.97
C ARG A 140 -4.06 11.40 22.65
N LEU A 141 -3.11 10.83 23.39
CA LEU A 141 -3.33 9.62 24.18
C LEU A 141 -2.97 9.89 25.65
N ARG A 142 -3.49 9.03 26.54
CA ARG A 142 -3.06 9.00 27.94
C ARG A 142 -1.71 8.33 28.11
N HIS A 143 -1.48 7.27 27.33
CA HIS A 143 -0.24 6.50 27.23
C HIS A 143 0.03 6.22 25.76
N GLY A 144 1.29 6.12 25.35
CA GLY A 144 1.63 5.90 23.96
C GLY A 144 3.13 5.75 23.75
N SER A 145 3.52 5.46 22.51
CA SER A 145 4.92 5.29 22.11
C SER A 145 5.59 6.59 21.71
N GLU A 146 4.83 7.61 21.30
CA GLU A 146 5.37 8.88 20.82
C GLU A 146 5.06 10.01 21.81
N LEU A 147 6.10 10.73 22.26
CA LEU A 147 5.98 11.85 23.18
C LEU A 147 5.53 13.13 22.44
N ASP A 148 4.46 13.76 22.90
CA ASP A 148 4.10 15.12 22.50
C ASP A 148 4.94 16.14 23.27
N GLN A 149 6.15 16.40 22.78
CA GLN A 149 7.13 17.30 23.41
C GLN A 149 6.54 18.68 23.67
N ARG A 150 5.87 19.26 22.67
CA ARG A 150 5.29 20.60 22.77
C ARG A 150 4.28 20.69 23.91
N ARG A 151 3.44 19.69 24.07
CA ARG A 151 2.45 19.63 25.13
C ARG A 151 3.08 19.31 26.48
N THR A 152 4.03 18.39 26.54
CA THR A 152 4.78 18.06 27.76
C THR A 152 5.46 19.31 28.32
N LEU A 153 6.16 20.08 27.48
CA LEU A 153 6.78 21.36 27.88
C LEU A 153 5.73 22.42 28.30
N ALA A 154 4.59 22.48 27.61
CA ALA A 154 3.50 23.38 28.01
C ALA A 154 2.91 23.03 29.39
N LEU A 155 2.85 21.74 29.72
CA LEU A 155 2.44 21.27 31.05
C LEU A 155 3.52 21.54 32.11
N ALA A 156 4.78 21.38 31.79
CA ALA A 156 5.91 21.64 32.68
C ALA A 156 5.99 23.11 33.16
N ARG A 157 5.50 24.04 32.34
CA ARG A 157 5.42 25.47 32.78
C ARG A 157 4.60 25.67 34.06
N ARG A 158 3.66 24.77 34.35
CA ARG A 158 2.82 24.84 35.57
C ARG A 158 3.50 24.25 36.79
N THR A 159 4.62 23.55 36.59
CA THR A 159 5.38 22.87 37.63
C THR A 159 6.83 23.38 37.73
N GLY A 160 7.01 24.68 37.43
CA GLY A 160 8.33 25.33 37.54
C GLY A 160 9.33 24.91 36.44
N GLY A 161 8.90 24.25 35.40
CA GLY A 161 9.75 23.74 34.30
C GLY A 161 9.95 22.22 34.32
N ASP A 162 9.54 21.56 35.39
CA ASP A 162 9.70 20.12 35.53
C ASP A 162 8.60 19.35 34.81
N PRO A 163 8.92 18.43 33.86
CA PRO A 163 7.94 17.64 33.12
C PRO A 163 7.42 16.45 33.94
N ILE A 164 6.69 16.72 35.02
CA ILE A 164 6.10 15.70 35.90
C ILE A 164 5.05 14.86 35.15
N ARG A 165 4.37 15.44 34.15
CA ARG A 165 3.36 14.78 33.34
C ARG A 165 3.78 14.76 31.89
N LEU A 166 3.99 13.57 31.36
CA LEU A 166 4.27 13.35 29.95
C LEU A 166 2.96 13.33 29.16
N ALA A 167 2.94 14.01 28.04
CA ALA A 167 1.83 13.97 27.09
C ALA A 167 2.21 13.06 25.92
N TRP A 168 1.30 12.20 25.53
CA TRP A 168 1.50 11.22 24.47
C TRP A 168 0.63 11.55 23.27
N LYS A 169 1.11 11.15 22.10
CA LYS A 169 0.39 11.27 20.82
C LYS A 169 0.67 10.05 19.94
N GLU A 170 -0.23 9.82 19.01
CA GLU A 170 0.00 8.88 17.90
C GLU A 170 -0.51 9.48 16.59
N PRO A 171 0.08 9.13 15.44
CA PRO A 171 -0.43 9.55 14.15
C PRO A 171 -1.84 9.01 13.93
N VAL A 172 -2.74 9.86 13.41
CA VAL A 172 -4.08 9.40 13.00
C VAL A 172 -3.92 8.54 11.76
N GLN A 173 -4.41 7.31 11.81
CA GLN A 173 -4.46 6.45 10.64
C GLN A 173 -5.57 6.93 9.69
N ARG A 174 -5.28 7.00 8.40
CA ARG A 174 -6.25 7.32 7.34
C ARG A 174 -6.16 6.32 6.22
N PRO A 175 -7.29 5.92 5.63
CA PRO A 175 -7.27 5.09 4.42
C PRO A 175 -6.39 5.74 3.35
N ARG A 176 -5.64 4.94 2.61
CA ARG A 176 -4.93 5.40 1.41
C ARG A 176 -5.94 5.76 0.35
N LYS A 177 -5.64 6.79 -0.43
CA LYS A 177 -6.43 7.12 -1.60
C LYS A 177 -6.30 6.03 -2.65
N VAL A 178 -7.36 5.80 -3.40
CA VAL A 178 -7.38 4.90 -4.55
C VAL A 178 -7.81 5.69 -5.77
N VAL A 179 -7.13 5.45 -6.86
CA VAL A 179 -7.52 5.93 -8.18
C VAL A 179 -7.60 4.73 -9.10
N MET A 180 -8.75 4.49 -9.71
CA MET A 180 -8.90 3.43 -10.70
C MET A 180 -9.18 4.04 -12.07
N LEU A 181 -8.46 3.55 -13.08
CA LEU A 181 -8.67 3.86 -14.48
C LEU A 181 -9.04 2.57 -15.19
N ALA A 182 -10.18 2.53 -15.86
CA ALA A 182 -10.60 1.38 -16.65
C ALA A 182 -10.66 1.73 -18.13
N ASP A 183 -9.97 0.94 -18.90
CA ASP A 183 -10.05 0.92 -20.34
C ASP A 183 -11.41 0.34 -20.77
N VAL A 184 -12.15 1.10 -21.58
CA VAL A 184 -13.44 0.74 -22.13
C VAL A 184 -13.43 0.74 -23.65
N SER A 185 -12.23 0.59 -24.24
CA SER A 185 -12.02 0.45 -25.68
C SER A 185 -12.69 -0.80 -26.24
N GLY A 186 -12.69 -0.95 -27.57
CA GLY A 186 -13.31 -2.07 -28.27
C GLY A 186 -12.77 -3.42 -27.85
N SER A 187 -11.46 -3.53 -27.57
CA SER A 187 -10.83 -4.76 -27.10
C SER A 187 -11.23 -5.15 -25.69
N MET A 188 -11.65 -4.18 -24.86
CA MET A 188 -12.06 -4.34 -23.46
C MET A 188 -13.57 -4.40 -23.27
N GLN A 189 -14.35 -4.41 -24.33
CA GLN A 189 -15.83 -4.31 -24.30
C GLN A 189 -16.48 -5.31 -23.32
N THR A 190 -16.05 -6.55 -23.33
CA THR A 190 -16.60 -7.62 -22.47
C THR A 190 -16.25 -7.45 -20.99
N PHE A 191 -15.19 -6.71 -20.69
CA PHE A 191 -14.73 -6.43 -19.32
C PHE A 191 -15.20 -5.06 -18.80
N ALA A 192 -15.71 -4.19 -19.66
CA ALA A 192 -16.09 -2.83 -19.28
C ALA A 192 -17.17 -2.82 -18.17
N ARG A 193 -18.28 -3.59 -18.34
CA ARG A 193 -19.37 -3.65 -17.35
C ARG A 193 -18.90 -4.27 -16.01
N PRO A 194 -18.22 -5.42 -15.95
CA PRO A 194 -17.62 -5.95 -14.74
C PRO A 194 -16.75 -4.92 -13.99
N TYR A 195 -15.88 -4.22 -14.71
CA TYR A 195 -15.04 -3.21 -14.08
C TYR A 195 -15.81 -1.99 -13.58
N MET A 196 -16.94 -1.63 -14.18
CA MET A 196 -17.82 -0.60 -13.64
C MET A 196 -18.42 -1.00 -12.29
N HIS A 197 -18.76 -2.29 -12.07
CA HIS A 197 -19.18 -2.79 -10.76
C HIS A 197 -18.04 -2.69 -9.72
N VAL A 198 -16.82 -3.02 -10.10
CA VAL A 198 -15.63 -2.86 -9.22
C VAL A 198 -15.39 -1.38 -8.90
N MET A 199 -15.45 -0.49 -9.89
CA MET A 199 -15.32 0.95 -9.69
C MET A 199 -16.36 1.50 -8.72
N ARG A 200 -17.60 1.04 -8.86
CA ARG A 200 -18.69 1.43 -7.95
C ARG A 200 -18.39 1.00 -6.53
N ALA A 201 -18.02 -0.27 -6.31
CA ALA A 201 -17.67 -0.77 -4.99
C ALA A 201 -16.51 0.01 -4.36
N LEU A 202 -15.46 0.32 -5.13
CA LEU A 202 -14.34 1.15 -4.66
C LEU A 202 -14.79 2.59 -4.34
N THR A 203 -15.71 3.15 -5.13
CA THR A 203 -16.20 4.51 -4.89
C THR A 203 -17.05 4.59 -3.63
N SER A 204 -17.89 3.59 -3.36
CA SER A 204 -18.77 3.54 -2.20
C SER A 204 -18.02 3.24 -0.89
N GLN A 205 -17.09 2.29 -0.92
CA GLN A 205 -16.43 1.78 0.30
C GLN A 205 -15.18 2.57 0.71
N VAL A 206 -14.34 2.97 -0.26
CA VAL A 206 -13.05 3.61 0.03
C VAL A 206 -12.92 5.01 -0.54
N GLN A 207 -14.02 5.56 -1.05
CA GLN A 207 -14.06 6.90 -1.66
C GLN A 207 -13.02 7.05 -2.78
N ALA A 208 -12.87 6.00 -3.61
CA ALA A 208 -11.98 6.05 -4.74
C ALA A 208 -12.39 7.12 -5.76
N GLU A 209 -11.42 7.67 -6.45
CA GLU A 209 -11.65 8.42 -7.69
C GLU A 209 -11.51 7.46 -8.87
N VAL A 210 -12.52 7.42 -9.72
CA VAL A 210 -12.59 6.44 -10.80
C VAL A 210 -12.83 7.11 -12.15
N PHE A 211 -12.12 6.60 -13.15
CA PHE A 211 -12.08 7.14 -14.51
C PHE A 211 -12.24 6.01 -15.51
N ALA A 212 -13.02 6.24 -16.54
CA ALA A 212 -13.04 5.40 -17.73
C ALA A 212 -12.25 6.10 -18.85
N PHE A 213 -11.60 5.35 -19.70
CA PHE A 213 -10.89 5.89 -20.83
C PHE A 213 -10.94 4.98 -22.05
N ALA A 214 -10.90 5.59 -23.22
CA ALA A 214 -10.63 4.96 -24.50
C ALA A 214 -9.73 5.93 -25.29
N THR A 215 -10.26 6.79 -26.15
CA THR A 215 -9.49 7.91 -26.76
C THR A 215 -9.35 9.10 -25.81
N ASP A 216 -10.33 9.30 -24.94
CA ASP A 216 -10.37 10.37 -23.95
C ASP A 216 -10.57 9.83 -22.54
N LEU A 217 -10.19 10.65 -21.54
CA LEU A 217 -10.33 10.32 -20.12
C LEU A 217 -11.60 10.94 -19.54
N THR A 218 -12.53 10.12 -19.10
CA THR A 218 -13.79 10.52 -18.49
C THR A 218 -13.83 10.20 -17.00
N ARG A 219 -14.14 11.18 -16.15
CA ARG A 219 -14.34 10.97 -14.72
C ARG A 219 -15.73 10.44 -14.44
N VAL A 220 -15.88 9.19 -14.05
CA VAL A 220 -17.16 8.54 -13.79
C VAL A 220 -17.53 8.45 -12.31
N THR A 221 -16.66 8.93 -11.41
CA THR A 221 -16.92 8.94 -9.95
C THR A 221 -18.29 9.52 -9.57
N PRO A 222 -18.76 10.65 -10.12
CA PRO A 222 -20.06 11.21 -9.72
C PRO A 222 -21.23 10.29 -10.05
N ALA A 223 -21.25 9.70 -11.25
CA ALA A 223 -22.29 8.81 -11.71
C ALA A 223 -22.34 7.53 -10.85
N LEU A 224 -21.18 6.95 -10.53
CA LEU A 224 -21.12 5.71 -9.74
C LEU A 224 -21.49 5.89 -8.26
N ARG A 225 -21.76 7.11 -7.80
CA ARG A 225 -22.29 7.39 -6.45
C ARG A 225 -23.82 7.33 -6.37
N GLU A 226 -24.50 7.13 -7.48
CA GLU A 226 -25.95 6.93 -7.49
C GLU A 226 -26.38 5.75 -6.62
N GLN A 227 -27.59 5.82 -6.04
CA GLN A 227 -28.00 4.85 -5.02
C GLN A 227 -28.23 3.45 -5.59
N ARG A 228 -28.79 3.35 -6.82
CA ARG A 228 -29.05 2.07 -7.46
C ARG A 228 -27.84 1.63 -8.29
N PRO A 229 -27.35 0.38 -8.10
CA PRO A 229 -26.16 -0.08 -8.80
C PRO A 229 -26.28 -0.02 -10.34
N GLU A 230 -27.38 -0.52 -10.88
CA GLU A 230 -27.59 -0.58 -12.34
C GLU A 230 -27.73 0.83 -12.94
N ASP A 231 -28.55 1.70 -12.32
CA ASP A 231 -28.72 3.09 -12.77
C ASP A 231 -27.36 3.84 -12.77
N ALA A 232 -26.52 3.57 -11.77
CA ALA A 232 -25.18 4.17 -11.67
C ALA A 232 -24.22 3.70 -12.77
N ILE A 233 -24.28 2.41 -13.12
CA ILE A 233 -23.45 1.83 -14.18
C ILE A 233 -23.90 2.32 -15.55
N ASP A 234 -25.22 2.39 -15.78
CA ASP A 234 -25.78 2.89 -17.01
C ASP A 234 -25.44 4.38 -17.19
N ALA A 235 -25.62 5.21 -16.15
CA ALA A 235 -25.23 6.61 -16.16
C ALA A 235 -23.74 6.82 -16.39
N ALA A 236 -22.89 6.00 -15.74
CA ALA A 236 -21.45 6.05 -15.97
C ALA A 236 -21.07 5.64 -17.39
N SER A 237 -21.79 4.65 -17.93
CA SER A 237 -21.58 4.19 -19.30
C SER A 237 -22.03 5.22 -20.34
N GLU A 238 -23.09 5.98 -20.09
CA GLU A 238 -23.54 7.06 -20.96
C GLU A 238 -22.61 8.26 -21.02
N LEU A 239 -21.81 8.49 -19.94
CA LEU A 239 -20.84 9.59 -19.91
C LEU A 239 -19.62 9.34 -20.81
N VAL A 240 -19.38 8.11 -21.23
CA VAL A 240 -18.22 7.76 -22.06
C VAL A 240 -18.64 7.72 -23.53
N ASP A 241 -18.48 8.84 -24.21
CA ASP A 241 -18.92 9.00 -25.60
C ASP A 241 -18.13 8.16 -26.60
N ASP A 242 -16.85 7.88 -26.30
CA ASP A 242 -15.89 7.21 -27.17
C ASP A 242 -15.71 5.71 -26.84
N ARG A 243 -16.67 5.12 -26.09
CA ARG A 243 -16.69 3.68 -25.79
C ARG A 243 -16.47 2.85 -27.06
N PHE A 244 -15.66 1.82 -26.91
CA PHE A 244 -15.37 0.86 -27.98
C PHE A 244 -14.60 1.44 -29.17
N SER A 245 -14.02 2.64 -29.02
CA SER A 245 -13.05 3.20 -29.94
C SER A 245 -11.64 2.67 -29.70
N GLY A 246 -10.62 3.28 -30.29
CA GLY A 246 -9.21 2.97 -29.98
C GLY A 246 -8.80 3.41 -28.59
N THR A 247 -7.63 2.96 -28.14
CA THR A 247 -7.09 3.25 -26.81
C THR A 247 -5.93 4.22 -26.89
N LYS A 248 -5.92 5.24 -26.01
CA LYS A 248 -4.81 6.19 -25.82
C LYS A 248 -4.43 6.28 -24.35
N ILE A 249 -3.64 5.31 -23.90
CA ILE A 249 -3.28 5.16 -22.47
C ILE A 249 -2.39 6.33 -22.04
N ALA A 250 -1.33 6.62 -22.78
CA ALA A 250 -0.39 7.68 -22.43
C ALA A 250 -1.08 9.06 -22.40
N THR A 251 -1.93 9.35 -23.37
CA THR A 251 -2.72 10.58 -23.43
C THR A 251 -3.68 10.71 -22.25
N SER A 252 -4.39 9.64 -21.90
CA SER A 252 -5.31 9.60 -20.77
C SER A 252 -4.60 9.79 -19.43
N LEU A 253 -3.49 9.12 -19.21
CA LEU A 253 -2.66 9.30 -18.01
C LEU A 253 -2.06 10.69 -17.92
N ARG A 254 -1.61 11.27 -19.05
CA ARG A 254 -1.13 12.65 -19.14
C ARG A 254 -2.22 13.63 -18.73
N THR A 255 -3.45 13.43 -19.20
CA THR A 255 -4.61 14.23 -18.83
C THR A 255 -4.88 14.17 -17.35
N LEU A 256 -4.87 12.97 -16.75
CA LEU A 256 -5.06 12.76 -15.31
C LEU A 256 -4.07 13.55 -14.46
N ILE A 257 -2.77 13.43 -14.76
CA ILE A 257 -1.72 14.07 -13.97
C ILE A 257 -1.52 15.55 -14.25
N SER A 258 -2.00 16.04 -15.39
CA SER A 258 -1.91 17.46 -15.76
C SER A 258 -3.11 18.26 -15.28
N ASN A 259 -4.25 17.64 -15.07
CA ASN A 259 -5.44 18.30 -14.52
C ASN A 259 -5.23 18.66 -13.03
N PRO A 260 -5.30 19.94 -12.63
CA PRO A 260 -5.02 20.35 -11.25
C PRO A 260 -5.92 19.69 -10.21
N THR A 261 -7.18 19.44 -10.55
CA THR A 261 -8.14 18.80 -9.63
C THR A 261 -7.85 17.30 -9.49
N TRP A 262 -7.65 16.60 -10.59
CA TRP A 262 -7.47 15.15 -10.62
C TRP A 262 -6.10 14.71 -10.11
N SER A 263 -5.05 15.46 -10.43
CA SER A 263 -3.69 15.15 -9.95
C SER A 263 -3.55 15.13 -8.43
N THR A 264 -4.43 15.82 -7.69
CA THR A 264 -4.43 15.74 -6.22
C THR A 264 -4.92 14.41 -5.68
N SER A 265 -5.76 13.69 -6.42
CA SER A 265 -6.22 12.34 -6.04
C SER A 265 -5.12 11.31 -6.23
N VAL A 266 -4.26 11.48 -7.24
CA VAL A 266 -3.14 10.58 -7.56
C VAL A 266 -2.02 10.65 -6.51
N ARG A 267 -1.80 11.82 -5.88
CA ARG A 267 -0.67 12.00 -4.95
C ARG A 267 -0.75 11.07 -3.73
N GLY A 268 0.20 10.13 -3.68
CA GLY A 268 0.29 9.11 -2.61
C GLY A 268 -0.86 8.12 -2.63
N ALA A 269 -1.57 7.98 -3.77
CA ALA A 269 -2.62 7.02 -3.98
C ALA A 269 -2.08 5.68 -4.46
N VAL A 270 -2.85 4.61 -4.24
CA VAL A 270 -2.72 3.37 -5.00
C VAL A 270 -3.47 3.58 -6.31
N VAL A 271 -2.79 3.40 -7.43
CA VAL A 271 -3.36 3.54 -8.78
C VAL A 271 -3.59 2.15 -9.35
N LEU A 272 -4.84 1.88 -9.71
CA LEU A 272 -5.25 0.66 -10.40
C LEU A 272 -5.54 1.01 -11.86
N LEU A 273 -4.76 0.47 -12.78
CA LEU A 273 -4.94 0.65 -14.21
C LEU A 273 -5.39 -0.68 -14.84
N THR A 274 -6.59 -0.70 -15.42
CA THR A 274 -7.11 -1.90 -16.08
C THR A 274 -7.14 -1.69 -17.59
N SER A 275 -6.32 -2.45 -18.32
CA SER A 275 -6.23 -2.42 -19.80
C SER A 275 -5.51 -3.67 -20.28
N ASP A 276 -5.82 -4.10 -21.49
CA ASP A 276 -5.05 -5.17 -22.17
C ASP A 276 -3.71 -4.68 -22.74
N GLY A 277 -3.45 -3.37 -22.65
CA GLY A 277 -2.18 -2.76 -23.05
C GLY A 277 -2.06 -2.45 -24.54
N TRP A 278 -3.14 -2.59 -25.31
CA TRP A 278 -3.16 -2.16 -26.72
C TRP A 278 -3.32 -0.65 -26.76
N ASP A 279 -2.23 0.04 -26.99
CA ASP A 279 -2.16 1.50 -27.03
C ASP A 279 -1.86 1.98 -28.45
N THR A 280 -2.49 3.06 -28.87
CA THR A 280 -2.19 3.75 -30.14
C THR A 280 -1.19 4.88 -29.96
N ASP A 281 -0.88 5.27 -28.71
CA ASP A 281 0.20 6.21 -28.39
C ASP A 281 1.57 5.54 -28.52
N GLU A 282 2.63 6.32 -28.70
CA GLU A 282 3.98 5.79 -28.80
C GLU A 282 4.46 5.21 -27.46
N PRO A 283 5.14 4.04 -27.44
CA PRO A 283 5.60 3.40 -26.20
C PRO A 283 6.48 4.30 -25.32
N GLU A 284 7.29 5.17 -25.91
CA GLU A 284 8.15 6.12 -25.21
C GLU A 284 7.34 7.18 -24.47
N GLU A 285 6.22 7.61 -25.03
CA GLU A 285 5.31 8.54 -24.35
C GLU A 285 4.67 7.89 -23.14
N LEU A 286 4.24 6.62 -23.28
CA LEU A 286 3.69 5.85 -22.17
C LEU A 286 4.74 5.66 -21.07
N ALA A 287 5.99 5.32 -21.39
CA ALA A 287 7.07 5.19 -20.42
C ALA A 287 7.26 6.46 -19.61
N HIS A 288 7.35 7.63 -20.28
CA HIS A 288 7.52 8.92 -19.61
C HIS A 288 6.38 9.29 -18.67
N VAL A 289 5.13 9.01 -19.09
CA VAL A 289 3.96 9.31 -18.27
C VAL A 289 3.88 8.36 -17.08
N MET A 290 4.20 7.07 -17.28
CA MET A 290 4.24 6.07 -16.21
C MET A 290 5.33 6.38 -15.18
N GLU A 291 6.53 6.77 -15.59
CA GLU A 291 7.58 7.24 -14.69
C GLU A 291 7.11 8.44 -13.84
N ARG A 292 6.39 9.38 -14.44
CA ARG A 292 5.84 10.51 -13.70
C ARG A 292 4.72 10.11 -12.75
N LEU A 293 3.87 9.17 -13.16
CA LEU A 293 2.79 8.62 -12.34
C LEU A 293 3.35 7.86 -11.13
N GLU A 294 4.41 7.06 -11.31
CA GLU A 294 5.12 6.35 -10.25
C GLU A 294 5.65 7.32 -9.19
N ARG A 295 6.30 8.43 -9.58
CA ARG A 295 6.78 9.45 -8.65
C ARG A 295 5.67 10.16 -7.87
N LEU A 296 4.47 10.24 -8.40
CA LEU A 296 3.32 10.90 -7.76
C LEU A 296 2.51 9.96 -6.88
N SER A 297 2.36 8.72 -7.28
CA SER A 297 1.54 7.71 -6.62
C SER A 297 2.30 7.05 -5.47
N HIS A 298 1.61 6.20 -4.73
CA HIS A 298 2.24 5.30 -3.76
C HIS A 298 2.63 4.00 -4.44
N ARG A 299 1.76 3.50 -5.31
CA ARG A 299 1.91 2.23 -6.00
C ARG A 299 1.05 2.23 -7.25
N ILE A 300 1.51 1.57 -8.30
CA ILE A 300 0.75 1.33 -9.52
C ILE A 300 0.58 -0.18 -9.67
N VAL A 301 -0.66 -0.63 -9.85
CA VAL A 301 -1.00 -2.01 -10.16
C VAL A 301 -1.67 -2.03 -11.53
N TRP A 302 -1.11 -2.79 -12.46
CA TRP A 302 -1.70 -3.01 -13.78
C TRP A 302 -2.50 -4.29 -13.78
N VAL A 303 -3.75 -4.23 -14.22
CA VAL A 303 -4.63 -5.38 -14.36
C VAL A 303 -4.93 -5.59 -15.83
N ASN A 304 -4.49 -6.73 -16.36
CA ASN A 304 -4.77 -7.11 -17.73
C ASN A 304 -5.64 -8.39 -17.74
N PRO A 305 -6.92 -8.30 -18.10
CA PRO A 305 -7.81 -9.47 -18.06
C PRO A 305 -7.37 -10.58 -19.02
N ARG A 306 -6.58 -10.26 -20.04
CA ARG A 306 -6.04 -11.23 -20.99
C ARG A 306 -4.76 -11.92 -20.49
N ALA A 307 -4.19 -11.48 -19.40
CA ALA A 307 -2.96 -12.08 -18.85
C ALA A 307 -3.15 -13.53 -18.36
N SER A 308 -4.39 -13.99 -18.17
CA SER A 308 -4.70 -15.39 -17.86
C SER A 308 -4.64 -16.32 -19.05
N ALA A 309 -4.57 -15.80 -20.29
CA ALA A 309 -4.54 -16.63 -21.49
C ALA A 309 -3.25 -17.43 -21.59
N THR A 310 -3.36 -18.70 -21.98
CA THR A 310 -2.20 -19.59 -22.18
C THR A 310 -1.25 -19.00 -23.22
N GLY A 311 0.02 -18.79 -22.83
CA GLY A 311 1.04 -18.22 -23.73
C GLY A 311 1.00 -16.68 -23.80
N PHE A 312 0.31 -16.02 -22.88
CA PHE A 312 0.38 -14.55 -22.78
C PHE A 312 1.80 -14.11 -22.42
N GLU A 313 2.35 -13.24 -23.24
CA GLU A 313 3.59 -12.54 -22.95
C GLU A 313 3.35 -11.02 -23.07
N PRO A 314 3.80 -10.21 -22.10
CA PRO A 314 3.59 -8.76 -22.10
C PRO A 314 4.55 -8.04 -23.09
N LEU A 315 4.57 -8.51 -24.34
CA LEU A 315 5.50 -8.04 -25.39
C LEU A 315 4.96 -6.87 -26.21
N VAL A 316 3.70 -6.50 -26.06
CA VAL A 316 3.12 -5.32 -26.73
C VAL A 316 3.88 -4.09 -26.26
N GLY A 317 4.37 -3.27 -27.21
CA GLY A 317 5.31 -2.18 -26.94
C GLY A 317 4.91 -1.24 -25.81
N GLY A 318 3.63 -0.85 -25.75
CA GLY A 318 3.11 -0.02 -24.66
C GLY A 318 3.19 -0.70 -23.29
N MET A 319 2.81 -1.97 -23.20
CA MET A 319 2.87 -2.72 -21.94
C MET A 319 4.31 -2.94 -21.48
N ALA A 320 5.22 -3.33 -22.38
CA ALA A 320 6.63 -3.50 -22.07
C ALA A 320 7.26 -2.18 -21.53
N ALA A 321 6.84 -1.04 -22.07
CA ALA A 321 7.29 0.28 -21.61
C ALA A 321 6.71 0.67 -20.23
N ALA A 322 5.50 0.24 -19.91
CA ALA A 322 4.82 0.58 -18.65
C ALA A 322 5.22 -0.31 -17.45
N LEU A 323 5.50 -1.60 -17.69
CA LEU A 323 5.75 -2.59 -16.64
C LEU A 323 6.87 -2.24 -15.66
N PRO A 324 8.01 -1.65 -16.05
CA PRO A 324 9.06 -1.25 -15.10
C PRO A 324 8.58 -0.28 -14.01
N HIS A 325 7.49 0.45 -14.27
CA HIS A 325 6.90 1.43 -13.37
C HIS A 325 5.73 0.88 -12.54
N CYS A 326 5.37 -0.40 -12.74
CA CYS A 326 4.30 -1.07 -12.02
C CYS A 326 4.84 -1.93 -10.87
N ALA A 327 4.21 -1.85 -9.71
CA ALA A 327 4.54 -2.72 -8.58
C ALA A 327 4.11 -4.17 -8.84
N ALA A 328 3.02 -4.36 -9.59
CA ALA A 328 2.52 -5.67 -9.97
C ALA A 328 1.72 -5.57 -11.27
N MET A 329 1.70 -6.69 -12.02
CA MET A 329 0.76 -6.94 -13.10
C MET A 329 -0.05 -8.20 -12.75
N LEU A 330 -1.36 -8.08 -12.78
CA LEU A 330 -2.30 -9.13 -12.39
C LEU A 330 -3.34 -9.35 -13.49
N SER A 331 -4.04 -10.51 -13.48
CA SER A 331 -5.02 -10.80 -14.55
C SER A 331 -6.36 -10.27 -14.09
N GLY A 332 -7.09 -10.06 -13.43
CA GLY A 332 -8.42 -9.52 -13.09
C GLY A 332 -9.57 -9.97 -14.01
N HIS A 333 -9.44 -11.12 -14.66
CA HIS A 333 -10.42 -11.64 -15.62
C HIS A 333 -11.65 -12.29 -14.96
N SER A 334 -11.58 -12.64 -13.68
CA SER A 334 -12.62 -13.32 -12.91
C SER A 334 -12.76 -12.70 -11.51
N LEU A 335 -13.78 -13.11 -10.76
CA LEU A 335 -13.98 -12.65 -9.38
C LEU A 335 -12.82 -13.10 -8.47
N SER A 336 -12.34 -14.34 -8.63
CA SER A 336 -11.17 -14.85 -7.90
C SER A 336 -9.91 -14.04 -8.22
N ALA A 337 -9.66 -13.76 -9.49
CA ALA A 337 -8.53 -12.91 -9.90
C ALA A 337 -8.66 -11.47 -9.38
N MET A 338 -9.86 -10.91 -9.37
CA MET A 338 -10.11 -9.58 -8.80
C MET A 338 -9.87 -9.55 -7.28
N ARG A 339 -10.15 -10.64 -6.58
CA ARG A 339 -9.80 -10.78 -5.16
C ARG A 339 -8.29 -10.65 -4.94
N GLU A 340 -7.46 -11.28 -5.79
CA GLU A 340 -6.01 -11.13 -5.75
C GLU A 340 -5.58 -9.68 -6.00
N VAL A 341 -6.23 -8.98 -6.95
CA VAL A 341 -6.00 -7.56 -7.20
C VAL A 341 -6.27 -6.74 -5.94
N ILE A 342 -7.41 -6.95 -5.29
CA ILE A 342 -7.77 -6.22 -4.05
C ILE A 342 -6.75 -6.49 -2.94
N LEU A 343 -6.31 -7.75 -2.76
CA LEU A 343 -5.28 -8.11 -1.78
C LEU A 343 -3.94 -7.40 -2.09
N GLU A 344 -3.54 -7.36 -3.37
CA GLU A 344 -2.31 -6.66 -3.77
C GLU A 344 -2.37 -5.16 -3.52
N LEU A 345 -3.55 -4.54 -3.74
CA LEU A 345 -3.73 -3.11 -3.43
C LEU A 345 -3.51 -2.80 -1.95
N GLY A 346 -3.74 -3.78 -1.07
CA GLY A 346 -3.58 -3.67 0.39
C GLY A 346 -2.21 -3.99 0.93
N ARG A 347 -1.28 -4.51 0.13
CA ARG A 347 0.05 -4.85 0.63
C ARG A 347 0.81 -3.61 1.13
N PRO A 348 1.44 -3.68 2.30
CA PRO A 348 2.42 -2.68 2.72
C PRO A 348 3.63 -2.74 1.76
N ASN A 349 4.29 -1.59 1.61
CA ASN A 349 5.57 -1.54 0.85
C ASN A 349 6.69 -2.13 1.69
#